data_680ef0190782722841b5f647bfd07c3e
#
_entry.id   680ef0190782722841b5f647bfd07c3e
#
_cell.length_a   1.000
_cell.length_b   1.000
_cell.length_c   1.000
_cell.angle_alpha   90.00
_cell.angle_beta   90.00
_cell.angle_gamma   90.00
#
_symmetry.space_group_name_H-M   'P 1'
#
loop_
_entity.id
_entity.type
_entity.pdbx_description
1 polymer ?
#
loop_
_entity_poly.entity_id
_entity_poly.type
_entity_poly.pdbx_seq_one_letter_code
_entity_poly.pdbx_strand_id
1 'polypeptide(L)'
;MNLNQITVPAINVQETVTFYQTLGLELIVDALPKYARLLCPDGNATLSVHKVDHLTGQPGIIIYFECEQLDEVVNELIGKGIHFDQLPKDESWLWREAILNDPAGNKIKLYFAGENRVNPPWRVGGT
;
A
#
# COMPACT_ATOMS: atom_id res chain seq x y z
N MET A 1 -14.90 -12.14 11.19
CA MET A 1 -14.45 -11.81 9.82
C MET A 1 -13.24 -10.90 9.89
N ASN A 2 -12.18 -11.23 9.18
CA ASN A 2 -10.91 -10.49 9.23
C ASN A 2 -10.42 -10.20 7.81
N LEU A 3 -10.38 -8.93 7.44
CA LEU A 3 -9.85 -8.53 6.12
C LEU A 3 -8.33 -8.61 6.20
N ASN A 4 -7.73 -9.58 5.51
CA ASN A 4 -6.30 -9.84 5.65
C ASN A 4 -5.59 -10.18 4.34
N GLN A 5 -6.26 -10.07 3.21
CA GLN A 5 -5.65 -10.30 1.90
C GLN A 5 -6.24 -9.37 0.87
N ILE A 6 -5.37 -8.81 0.03
CA ILE A 6 -5.77 -8.05 -1.15
C ILE A 6 -4.96 -8.57 -2.34
N THR A 7 -5.58 -8.63 -3.52
CA THR A 7 -4.90 -9.01 -4.75
C THR A 7 -4.93 -7.85 -5.72
N VAL A 8 -3.77 -7.49 -6.26
CA VAL A 8 -3.65 -6.42 -7.25
C VAL A 8 -3.25 -6.99 -8.60
N PRO A 9 -3.74 -6.39 -9.71
CA PRO A 9 -3.35 -6.83 -11.05
C PRO A 9 -2.02 -6.20 -11.46
N ALA A 10 -1.27 -6.90 -12.31
CA ALA A 10 -0.07 -6.38 -12.95
C ALA A 10 0.17 -7.08 -14.27
N ILE A 11 0.63 -6.35 -15.26
CA ILE A 11 1.09 -6.95 -16.50
C ILE A 11 2.44 -7.62 -16.28
N ASN A 12 3.34 -6.95 -15.58
CA ASN A 12 4.65 -7.48 -15.19
C ASN A 12 4.67 -7.75 -13.68
N VAL A 13 4.40 -8.99 -13.30
CA VAL A 13 4.32 -9.38 -11.88
C VAL A 13 5.66 -9.21 -11.18
N GLN A 14 6.77 -9.60 -11.84
CA GLN A 14 8.11 -9.49 -11.22
C GLN A 14 8.45 -8.05 -10.84
N GLU A 15 8.18 -7.11 -11.72
CA GLU A 15 8.45 -5.69 -11.48
C GLU A 15 7.66 -5.18 -10.26
N THR A 16 6.40 -5.57 -10.18
CA THR A 16 5.52 -5.17 -9.08
C THR A 16 5.95 -5.84 -7.77
N VAL A 17 6.36 -7.10 -7.82
CA VAL A 17 6.91 -7.80 -6.64
C VAL A 17 8.16 -7.09 -6.12
N THR A 18 9.08 -6.73 -7.00
CA THR A 18 10.30 -6.02 -6.61
C THR A 18 9.98 -4.70 -5.92
N PHE A 19 8.98 -3.98 -6.43
CA PHE A 19 8.51 -2.74 -5.81
C PHE A 19 8.02 -2.99 -4.37
N TYR A 20 7.16 -3.98 -4.16
CA TYR A 20 6.63 -4.25 -2.82
C TYR A 20 7.70 -4.79 -1.88
N GLN A 21 8.68 -5.54 -2.39
CA GLN A 21 9.83 -5.94 -1.58
C GLN A 21 10.63 -4.72 -1.10
N THR A 22 10.76 -3.70 -1.94
CA THR A 22 11.41 -2.44 -1.55
C THR A 22 10.65 -1.72 -0.44
N LEU A 23 9.31 -1.84 -0.42
CA LEU A 23 8.50 -1.31 0.67
C LEU A 23 8.63 -2.12 1.97
N GLY A 24 9.26 -3.28 1.93
CA GLY A 24 9.47 -4.11 3.10
C GLY A 24 8.62 -5.36 3.17
N LEU A 25 7.82 -5.65 2.14
CA LEU A 25 7.03 -6.87 2.12
C LEU A 25 7.93 -8.07 1.78
N GLU A 26 7.58 -9.22 2.34
CA GLU A 26 8.35 -10.46 2.17
C GLU A 26 7.66 -11.37 1.17
N LEU A 27 8.37 -11.80 0.13
CA LEU A 27 7.83 -12.77 -0.83
C LEU A 27 7.71 -14.14 -0.15
N ILE A 28 6.47 -14.67 -0.07
CA ILE A 28 6.21 -15.96 0.56
C ILE A 28 5.67 -17.02 -0.39
N VAL A 29 5.11 -16.61 -1.54
CA VAL A 29 4.70 -17.54 -2.60
C VAL A 29 5.25 -17.02 -3.91
N ASP A 30 6.04 -17.86 -4.58
CA ASP A 30 6.66 -17.53 -5.86
C ASP A 30 6.10 -18.44 -6.94
N ALA A 31 5.15 -17.93 -7.70
CA ALA A 31 4.60 -18.59 -8.89
C ALA A 31 4.79 -17.69 -10.12
N LEU A 32 5.93 -16.99 -10.15
CA LEU A 32 6.27 -16.12 -11.28
C LEU A 32 6.36 -16.91 -12.58
N PRO A 33 6.01 -16.30 -13.70
CA PRO A 33 5.62 -14.90 -13.89
C PRO A 33 4.13 -14.61 -13.68
N LYS A 34 3.33 -15.57 -13.24
CA LYS A 34 1.86 -15.45 -13.21
C LYS A 34 1.30 -14.90 -11.91
N TYR A 35 1.96 -15.19 -10.79
CA TYR A 35 1.40 -14.88 -9.48
C TYR A 35 2.51 -14.82 -8.43
N ALA A 36 2.28 -13.99 -7.42
CA ALA A 36 3.15 -13.95 -6.24
C ALA A 36 2.32 -13.50 -5.03
N ARG A 37 2.76 -13.89 -3.84
CA ARG A 37 2.14 -13.43 -2.59
C ARG A 37 3.24 -12.93 -1.66
N LEU A 38 2.97 -11.78 -1.05
CA LEU A 38 3.90 -11.15 -0.13
C LEU A 38 3.23 -10.94 1.22
N LEU A 39 4.01 -11.10 2.27
CA LEU A 39 3.58 -10.85 3.65
C LEU A 39 3.92 -9.41 4.01
N CYS A 40 2.96 -8.69 4.58
CA CYS A 40 3.21 -7.32 5.04
C CYS A 40 4.16 -7.32 6.24
N PRO A 41 4.99 -6.27 6.39
CA PRO A 41 6.00 -6.25 7.46
C PRO A 41 5.39 -6.15 8.85
N ASP A 42 4.20 -5.55 8.97
CA ASP A 42 3.50 -5.41 10.24
C ASP A 42 2.21 -6.19 10.17
N GLY A 43 1.89 -6.92 11.25
CA GLY A 43 0.72 -7.78 11.28
C GLY A 43 0.93 -9.04 10.43
N ASN A 44 -0.15 -9.60 9.89
CA ASN A 44 -0.08 -10.80 9.08
C ASN A 44 -0.93 -10.73 7.81
N ALA A 45 -1.28 -9.53 7.38
CA ALA A 45 -1.98 -9.35 6.12
C ALA A 45 -1.05 -9.69 4.95
N THR A 46 -1.62 -10.16 3.86
CA THR A 46 -0.88 -10.49 2.65
C THR A 46 -1.39 -9.68 1.47
N LEU A 47 -0.48 -9.43 0.53
CA LEU A 47 -0.77 -8.79 -0.74
C LEU A 47 -0.32 -9.72 -1.84
N SER A 48 -1.22 -10.03 -2.76
CA SER A 48 -0.91 -10.87 -3.91
C SER A 48 -0.87 -10.04 -5.18
N VAL A 49 -0.03 -10.45 -6.11
CA VAL A 49 0.07 -9.85 -7.44
C VAL A 49 -0.32 -10.90 -8.45
N HIS A 50 -1.29 -10.58 -9.29
CA HIS A 50 -1.84 -11.50 -10.28
C HIS A 50 -1.65 -10.95 -11.67
N LYS A 51 -1.10 -11.78 -12.58
CA LYS A 51 -0.88 -11.35 -13.96
C LYS A 51 -2.19 -11.15 -14.70
N VAL A 52 -2.30 -10.04 -15.41
CA VAL A 52 -3.37 -9.74 -16.33
C VAL A 52 -2.78 -9.34 -17.68
N ASP A 53 -3.54 -9.49 -18.76
CA ASP A 53 -3.08 -9.06 -20.09
C ASP A 53 -3.30 -7.57 -20.32
N HIS A 54 -4.30 -7.00 -19.66
CA HIS A 54 -4.66 -5.59 -19.80
C HIS A 54 -4.99 -5.00 -18.44
N LEU A 55 -4.59 -3.74 -18.24
CA LEU A 55 -5.00 -2.94 -17.09
C LEU A 55 -6.20 -2.08 -17.50
N THR A 56 -7.15 -1.89 -16.59
CA THR A 56 -8.37 -1.14 -16.89
C THR A 56 -8.16 0.37 -16.94
N GLY A 57 -7.00 0.83 -16.50
CA GLY A 57 -6.65 2.26 -16.55
C GLY A 57 -7.27 3.11 -15.46
N GLN A 58 -8.20 2.58 -14.69
CA GLN A 58 -8.82 3.29 -13.57
C GLN A 58 -8.63 2.48 -12.30
N PRO A 59 -7.86 3.00 -11.33
CA PRO A 59 -7.71 2.31 -10.04
C PRO A 59 -9.05 2.35 -9.31
N GLY A 60 -9.64 1.17 -9.09
CA GLY A 60 -10.87 1.05 -8.31
C GLY A 60 -10.61 0.94 -6.82
N ILE A 61 -9.37 0.66 -6.42
CA ILE A 61 -9.00 0.38 -5.04
C ILE A 61 -7.79 1.23 -4.68
N ILE A 62 -7.77 1.72 -3.44
CA ILE A 62 -6.60 2.38 -2.86
C ILE A 62 -6.09 1.49 -1.74
N ILE A 63 -4.79 1.21 -1.75
CA ILE A 63 -4.15 0.37 -0.73
C ILE A 63 -3.55 1.29 0.33
N TYR A 64 -3.88 1.07 1.59
CA TYR A 64 -3.40 1.88 2.70
C TYR A 64 -2.44 1.09 3.57
N PHE A 65 -1.24 1.64 3.79
CA PHE A 65 -0.29 1.12 4.77
C PHE A 65 -0.09 2.17 5.85
N GLU A 66 -0.41 1.84 7.08
CA GLU A 66 -0.17 2.76 8.19
C GLU A 66 1.27 2.67 8.66
N CYS A 67 1.90 3.82 8.87
CA CYS A 67 3.28 3.94 9.31
C CYS A 67 3.34 4.94 10.48
N GLU A 68 3.76 4.47 11.65
CA GLU A 68 3.89 5.37 12.80
C GLU A 68 4.91 6.48 12.55
N GLN A 69 6.02 6.15 11.88
CA GLN A 69 7.07 7.09 11.54
C GLN A 69 6.99 7.45 10.06
N LEU A 70 5.83 7.97 9.65
CA LEU A 70 5.53 8.18 8.23
C LEU A 70 6.61 8.98 7.49
N ASP A 71 7.00 10.14 8.03
CA ASP A 71 7.96 11.01 7.34
C ASP A 71 9.31 10.33 7.18
N GLU A 72 9.76 9.59 8.18
CA GLU A 72 11.02 8.84 8.12
C GLU A 72 10.96 7.72 7.09
N VAL A 73 9.84 6.99 7.06
CA VAL A 73 9.64 5.90 6.09
C VAL A 73 9.65 6.46 4.67
N VAL A 74 8.96 7.57 4.44
CA VAL A 74 8.93 8.20 3.11
C VAL A 74 10.34 8.64 2.69
N ASN A 75 11.10 9.26 3.58
CA ASN A 75 12.46 9.69 3.28
C ASN A 75 13.36 8.50 2.94
N GLU A 76 13.25 7.40 3.67
CA GLU A 76 13.98 6.17 3.38
C GLU A 76 13.65 5.64 1.99
N LEU A 77 12.37 5.59 1.65
CA LEU A 77 11.91 5.05 0.36
C LEU A 77 12.37 5.94 -0.80
N ILE A 78 12.35 7.26 -0.62
CA ILE A 78 12.90 8.18 -1.63
C ILE A 78 14.38 7.86 -1.85
N GLY A 79 15.13 7.62 -0.80
CA GLY A 79 16.54 7.23 -0.89
C GLY A 79 16.76 5.91 -1.63
N LYS A 80 15.76 5.04 -1.68
CA LYS A 80 15.78 3.78 -2.42
C LYS A 80 15.23 3.90 -3.84
N GLY A 81 14.92 5.12 -4.29
CA GLY A 81 14.45 5.38 -5.65
C GLY A 81 12.95 5.36 -5.84
N ILE A 82 12.16 5.29 -4.77
CA ILE A 82 10.70 5.33 -4.88
C ILE A 82 10.24 6.77 -5.13
N HIS A 83 9.38 6.93 -6.13
CA HIS A 83 8.78 8.21 -6.46
C HIS A 83 7.43 8.37 -5.76
N PHE A 84 7.19 9.54 -5.17
CA PHE A 84 5.92 9.89 -4.54
C PHE A 84 5.20 10.96 -5.33
N ASP A 85 3.90 10.76 -5.56
CA ASP A 85 3.04 11.77 -6.18
C ASP A 85 2.71 12.88 -5.19
N GLN A 86 2.64 12.54 -3.90
CA GLN A 86 2.44 13.50 -2.83
C GLN A 86 3.30 13.11 -1.64
N LEU A 87 4.09 14.08 -1.14
CA LEU A 87 4.84 13.92 0.10
C LEU A 87 3.90 13.99 1.31
N PRO A 88 4.32 13.54 2.50
CA PRO A 88 3.45 13.56 3.66
C PRO A 88 2.82 14.92 3.90
N LYS A 89 1.52 14.92 4.09
CA LYS A 89 0.72 16.12 4.24
C LYS A 89 -0.43 15.84 5.20
N ASP A 90 -0.69 16.79 6.09
CA ASP A 90 -1.84 16.69 6.98
C ASP A 90 -3.12 17.00 6.23
N GLU A 91 -4.09 16.09 6.30
CA GLU A 91 -5.37 16.23 5.63
C GLU A 91 -6.44 16.71 6.61
N SER A 92 -7.53 17.27 6.06
CA SER A 92 -8.62 17.79 6.89
C SER A 92 -9.33 16.72 7.71
N TRP A 93 -9.20 15.45 7.34
CA TRP A 93 -9.79 14.34 8.09
C TRP A 93 -8.86 13.80 9.17
N LEU A 94 -7.88 14.59 9.59
CA LEU A 94 -6.97 14.32 10.71
C LEU A 94 -6.00 13.16 10.47
N TRP A 95 -5.78 12.81 9.22
CA TRP A 95 -4.78 11.82 8.81
C TRP A 95 -3.62 12.55 8.12
N ARG A 96 -2.42 12.00 8.26
CA ARG A 96 -1.27 12.46 7.48
C ARG A 96 -0.99 11.44 6.41
N GLU A 97 -0.89 11.85 5.15
CA GLU A 97 -0.84 10.93 4.01
C GLU A 97 0.24 11.29 3.01
N ALA A 98 0.88 10.26 2.45
CA ALA A 98 1.72 10.35 1.27
C ALA A 98 1.12 9.44 0.20
N ILE A 99 1.27 9.80 -1.06
CA ILE A 99 0.65 9.06 -2.17
C ILE A 99 1.72 8.60 -3.14
N LEU A 100 1.63 7.34 -3.55
CA LEU A 100 2.50 6.78 -4.58
C LEU A 100 1.71 5.75 -5.38
N ASN A 101 2.31 5.22 -6.43
CA ASN A 101 1.71 4.17 -7.24
C ASN A 101 2.69 3.03 -7.37
N ASP A 102 2.18 1.79 -7.46
CA ASP A 102 3.04 0.68 -7.82
C ASP A 102 3.31 0.70 -9.34
N PRO A 103 4.23 -0.15 -9.85
CA PRO A 103 4.55 -0.13 -11.29
C PRO A 103 3.37 -0.48 -12.20
N ALA A 104 2.35 -1.13 -11.69
CA ALA A 104 1.14 -1.45 -12.44
C ALA A 104 0.11 -0.32 -12.40
N GLY A 105 0.37 0.76 -11.66
CA GLY A 105 -0.53 1.90 -11.54
C GLY A 105 -1.53 1.80 -10.41
N ASN A 106 -1.40 0.82 -9.52
CA ASN A 106 -2.28 0.73 -8.35
C ASN A 106 -1.90 1.83 -7.35
N LYS A 107 -2.91 2.57 -6.87
CA LYS A 107 -2.67 3.67 -5.94
C LYS A 107 -2.43 3.17 -4.54
N ILE A 108 -1.41 3.73 -3.90
CA ILE A 108 -1.04 3.40 -2.53
C ILE A 108 -0.99 4.69 -1.72
N LYS A 109 -1.47 4.62 -0.49
CA LYS A 109 -1.27 5.67 0.49
C LYS A 109 -0.49 5.11 1.65
N LEU A 110 0.63 5.74 1.98
CA LEU A 110 1.29 5.54 3.26
C LEU A 110 0.75 6.63 4.18
N TYR A 111 0.28 6.26 5.35
CA TYR A 111 -0.42 7.22 6.18
C TYR A 111 -0.20 6.96 7.66
N PHE A 112 -0.54 7.96 8.46
CA PHE A 112 -0.67 7.81 9.91
C PHE A 112 -1.95 8.49 10.35
N ALA A 113 -2.80 7.76 11.05
CA ALA A 113 -4.06 8.25 11.60
C ALA A 113 -4.14 8.00 13.10
N GLY A 114 -3.50 6.94 13.59
CA GLY A 114 -3.57 6.55 14.98
C GLY A 114 -5.02 6.35 15.41
N GLU A 115 -5.42 7.02 16.46
CA GLU A 115 -6.75 6.95 17.02
C GLU A 115 -7.83 7.40 16.04
N ASN A 116 -7.50 8.33 15.15
CA ASN A 116 -8.47 8.89 14.22
C ASN A 116 -8.89 7.94 13.10
N ARG A 117 -8.30 6.75 13.01
CA ARG A 117 -8.74 5.75 12.03
C ARG A 117 -10.05 5.10 12.45
N VAL A 118 -10.15 4.67 13.69
CA VAL A 118 -11.34 3.96 14.20
C VAL A 118 -12.23 4.87 15.04
N ASN A 119 -11.65 5.85 15.72
CA ASN A 119 -12.35 6.74 16.62
C ASN A 119 -12.16 8.22 16.26
N PRO A 120 -12.52 8.63 15.02
CA PRO A 120 -12.45 10.05 14.67
C PRO A 120 -13.50 10.82 15.46
N PRO A 121 -13.35 12.16 15.59
CA PRO A 121 -14.34 12.97 16.30
C PRO A 121 -15.77 12.83 15.76
N TRP A 122 -15.91 12.51 14.48
CA TRP A 122 -17.22 12.34 13.81
C TRP A 122 -17.66 10.87 13.69
N ARG A 123 -17.11 9.99 14.51
CA ARG A 123 -17.50 8.57 14.46
C ARG A 123 -19.00 8.40 14.69
N VAL A 124 -19.64 7.60 13.83
CA VAL A 124 -21.08 7.32 13.92
C VAL A 124 -21.36 6.49 15.17
N GLY A 125 -22.39 6.91 15.95
CA GLY A 125 -22.79 6.19 17.14
C GLY A 125 -21.76 6.20 18.26
N GLY A 126 -20.63 6.84 18.03
CA GLY A 126 -19.59 6.95 19.02
C GLY A 126 -19.66 8.29 19.72
N THR A 127 -19.45 8.28 20.93
CA THR A 127 -19.34 9.50 21.72
C THR A 127 -17.91 9.70 22.14
#